data_da4db2cd3707cf5121c7d7c0c7ac18c4
#
_entry.id   da4db2cd3707cf5121c7d7c0c7ac18c4
#
_cell.length_a   1.000
_cell.length_b   1.000
_cell.length_c   1.000
_cell.angle_alpha   90.00
_cell.angle_beta   90.00
_cell.angle_gamma   90.00
#
_symmetry.space_group_name_H-M   'P 1'
#
loop_
_entity.id
_entity.type
_entity.pdbx_description
1 polymer ?
#
loop_
_entity_poly.entity_id
_entity_poly.type
_entity_poly.pdbx_seq_one_letter_code
_entity_poly.pdbx_strand_id
1 'polypeptide(L)'
;MKTLKYLVPLAALLLLAGCNENDKPSTDTPTKKELADSELAVNGIPSQTVESGTSLTLTVTSKSDGNLRVAVDKPAFAGLESLGNNEYKLYVLSPKDIDVNVSVTQDATSEYKAGSKDFSIKVKGIGESALPGPNDSVTGTEVTYTENTAAIVNPERGLYATHEIHSDKETPLGVGEVKSRRTTGHSLLLLEFYLTDYIGSNLSAKYVKNIQANLDALREGGVKAIVRFAYTQDENAAEKDAEVETVLKHVAQLKPTLQKYEDVIFVLQAGFVGVWGEWYYTSHFGFSPKSANDYKPRKQLTDALLDALPASRQIELRTPTFKMKMYNLALKDTITAVTAHDGSIVSRLAGHNDCFGADKNDRGTFDDDNARQFWMADTRYTIMGGETCAVSDYCLCPQTIKDLEDYHWTYLHDGYNQEVLSRWKSDGCFNEIEQNLGYRFVLQDVHYEAVEAGKPCKVTIRFNNNGYAAPMNPREAWLVWKGSDGKIVRSLLGYDPRTWHSGYNSVVSFFTPSTDKGKLYLELSDPLLPGRADYSIALANTGVFEAKTGYNLLFEVQ
;
A
#
# COMPACT_ATOMS: atom_id res chain seq x y z
N MET A 1 -27.22 15.40 -14.42
CA MET A 1 -28.08 15.03 -15.58
C MET A 1 -27.36 13.94 -16.37
N LYS A 2 -28.04 12.80 -16.57
CA LYS A 2 -27.68 11.63 -17.41
C LYS A 2 -26.45 10.81 -16.97
N THR A 3 -26.72 9.82 -16.18
CA THR A 3 -25.95 8.59 -15.93
C THR A 3 -25.74 7.80 -17.22
N LEU A 4 -24.49 7.48 -17.56
CA LEU A 4 -24.16 6.59 -18.66
C LEU A 4 -23.68 5.26 -18.05
N LYS A 5 -24.54 4.22 -18.16
CA LYS A 5 -24.20 2.85 -17.80
C LYS A 5 -23.38 2.23 -18.93
N TYR A 6 -22.18 1.78 -18.67
CA TYR A 6 -21.43 0.93 -19.59
C TYR A 6 -21.71 -0.55 -19.29
N LEU A 7 -22.44 -1.20 -20.20
CA LEU A 7 -22.51 -2.66 -20.32
C LEU A 7 -21.30 -3.12 -21.15
N VAL A 8 -20.52 -4.04 -20.63
CA VAL A 8 -19.48 -4.76 -21.36
C VAL A 8 -20.11 -6.02 -21.96
N PRO A 9 -20.08 -6.25 -23.26
CA PRO A 9 -20.57 -7.51 -23.86
C PRO A 9 -19.48 -8.59 -23.80
N LEU A 10 -19.85 -9.75 -23.30
CA LEU A 10 -19.08 -10.98 -23.33
C LEU A 10 -19.06 -11.53 -24.78
N ALA A 11 -17.91 -11.48 -25.44
CA ALA A 11 -17.74 -12.07 -26.77
C ALA A 11 -17.40 -13.57 -26.65
N ALA A 12 -18.29 -14.41 -27.09
CA ALA A 12 -18.06 -15.84 -27.26
C ALA A 12 -17.25 -16.08 -28.55
N LEU A 13 -16.08 -16.71 -28.43
CA LEU A 13 -15.26 -17.13 -29.57
C LEU A 13 -15.70 -18.51 -30.03
N LEU A 14 -16.29 -18.60 -31.20
CA LEU A 14 -16.58 -19.88 -31.90
C LEU A 14 -15.33 -20.28 -32.69
N LEU A 15 -14.71 -21.39 -32.31
CA LEU A 15 -13.71 -22.10 -33.11
C LEU A 15 -14.40 -23.11 -34.05
N LEU A 16 -14.32 -22.87 -35.34
CA LEU A 16 -14.66 -23.84 -36.40
C LEU A 16 -13.45 -24.75 -36.62
N ALA A 17 -13.60 -26.04 -36.30
CA ALA A 17 -12.67 -27.07 -36.72
C ALA A 17 -13.35 -27.90 -37.83
N GLY A 18 -12.62 -28.06 -38.94
CA GLY A 18 -13.06 -28.80 -40.11
C GLY A 18 -13.11 -30.32 -39.88
N CYS A 19 -14.13 -30.94 -40.43
CA CYS A 19 -14.37 -32.38 -40.42
C CYS A 19 -13.41 -33.14 -41.34
N ASN A 20 -12.89 -34.25 -40.83
CA ASN A 20 -12.44 -35.37 -41.67
C ASN A 20 -13.26 -36.59 -41.26
N GLU A 21 -13.93 -37.20 -42.22
CA GLU A 21 -14.82 -38.37 -42.05
C GLU A 21 -13.99 -39.64 -41.86
N ASN A 22 -14.23 -40.34 -40.79
CA ASN A 22 -14.34 -41.81 -40.60
C ASN A 22 -13.82 -42.19 -39.20
N ASP A 23 -14.71 -42.07 -38.22
CA ASP A 23 -14.79 -43.00 -37.09
C ASP A 23 -16.11 -42.71 -36.34
N LYS A 24 -16.90 -43.77 -36.09
CA LYS A 24 -18.12 -43.63 -35.31
C LYS A 24 -17.79 -43.24 -33.87
N PRO A 25 -18.26 -42.10 -33.35
CA PRO A 25 -18.07 -41.77 -31.95
C PRO A 25 -19.09 -42.50 -31.09
N SER A 26 -18.60 -43.04 -29.99
CA SER A 26 -19.43 -43.41 -28.84
C SER A 26 -20.11 -42.14 -28.33
N THR A 27 -21.43 -42.18 -28.19
CA THR A 27 -22.28 -41.11 -27.72
C THR A 27 -22.23 -41.03 -26.20
N ASP A 28 -21.09 -40.61 -25.64
CA ASP A 28 -21.04 -40.11 -24.28
C ASP A 28 -20.40 -38.71 -24.29
N THR A 29 -21.20 -37.71 -24.67
CA THR A 29 -20.89 -36.31 -24.37
C THR A 29 -21.06 -36.15 -22.86
N PRO A 30 -20.01 -35.79 -22.08
CA PRO A 30 -20.21 -35.51 -20.68
C PRO A 30 -21.14 -34.29 -20.57
N THR A 31 -22.34 -34.51 -20.09
CA THR A 31 -23.28 -33.46 -19.73
C THR A 31 -22.56 -32.55 -18.73
N LYS A 32 -22.22 -31.34 -19.14
CA LYS A 32 -21.62 -30.30 -18.27
C LYS A 32 -22.60 -30.10 -17.12
N LYS A 33 -22.26 -30.62 -15.94
CA LYS A 33 -23.09 -30.47 -14.74
C LYS A 33 -23.33 -28.97 -14.52
N GLU A 34 -24.57 -28.55 -14.57
CA GLU A 34 -24.91 -27.14 -14.26
C GLU A 34 -24.67 -26.91 -12.77
N LEU A 35 -23.85 -25.92 -12.45
CA LEU A 35 -23.54 -25.57 -11.06
C LEU A 35 -24.79 -24.97 -10.40
N ALA A 36 -25.06 -25.39 -9.18
CA ALA A 36 -26.16 -24.85 -8.36
C ALA A 36 -25.87 -23.43 -7.86
N ASP A 37 -26.91 -22.72 -7.44
CA ASP A 37 -26.79 -21.46 -6.70
C ASP A 37 -26.33 -21.76 -5.27
N SER A 38 -25.36 -20.98 -4.76
CA SER A 38 -24.87 -21.12 -3.39
C SER A 38 -25.86 -20.60 -2.32
N GLU A 39 -26.93 -19.94 -2.73
CA GLU A 39 -27.90 -19.26 -1.85
C GLU A 39 -27.22 -18.34 -0.80
N LEU A 40 -26.20 -17.59 -1.27
CA LEU A 40 -25.45 -16.69 -0.43
C LEU A 40 -26.35 -15.60 0.16
N ALA A 41 -26.43 -15.53 1.48
CA ALA A 41 -27.21 -14.52 2.19
C ALA A 41 -26.44 -13.93 3.38
N VAL A 42 -26.78 -12.69 3.74
CA VAL A 42 -26.20 -11.96 4.88
C VAL A 42 -27.32 -11.53 5.80
N ASN A 43 -27.23 -11.90 7.06
CA ASN A 43 -28.13 -11.50 8.14
C ASN A 43 -27.44 -10.46 9.04
N GLY A 44 -28.23 -9.69 9.78
CA GLY A 44 -27.72 -8.64 10.68
C GLY A 44 -27.51 -7.28 10.01
N ILE A 45 -27.94 -7.13 8.74
CA ILE A 45 -27.90 -5.84 8.05
C ILE A 45 -28.91 -4.89 8.72
N PRO A 46 -28.47 -3.70 9.21
CA PRO A 46 -29.38 -2.76 9.86
C PRO A 46 -30.34 -2.15 8.84
N SER A 47 -31.61 -2.01 9.24
CA SER A 47 -32.65 -1.34 8.44
C SER A 47 -32.68 0.19 8.62
N GLN A 48 -31.92 0.71 9.59
CA GLN A 48 -31.84 2.13 9.94
C GLN A 48 -30.41 2.62 9.93
N THR A 49 -30.24 3.94 9.96
CA THR A 49 -28.92 4.57 10.16
C THR A 49 -28.33 4.15 11.50
N VAL A 50 -27.07 3.79 11.50
CA VAL A 50 -26.30 3.33 12.66
C VAL A 50 -25.53 4.50 13.24
N GLU A 51 -25.56 4.67 14.55
CA GLU A 51 -24.73 5.68 15.21
C GLU A 51 -23.25 5.27 15.19
N SER A 52 -22.38 6.24 14.95
CA SER A 52 -20.93 6.06 15.02
C SER A 52 -20.50 5.57 16.42
N GLY A 53 -19.51 4.69 16.49
CA GLY A 53 -19.12 4.00 17.72
C GLY A 53 -19.89 2.69 17.98
N THR A 54 -20.80 2.31 17.09
CA THR A 54 -21.58 1.05 17.21
C THR A 54 -20.83 -0.12 16.58
N SER A 55 -21.09 -1.32 17.08
CA SER A 55 -20.71 -2.57 16.42
C SER A 55 -21.93 -3.38 16.01
N LEU A 56 -21.85 -4.04 14.86
CA LEU A 56 -22.88 -4.89 14.28
C LEU A 56 -22.34 -6.30 14.12
N THR A 57 -23.18 -7.31 14.31
CA THR A 57 -22.83 -8.69 13.96
C THR A 57 -23.51 -9.07 12.66
N LEU A 58 -22.71 -9.48 11.68
CA LEU A 58 -23.15 -9.98 10.39
C LEU A 58 -22.94 -11.48 10.34
N THR A 59 -23.95 -12.24 9.93
CA THR A 59 -23.85 -13.69 9.75
C THR A 59 -24.04 -14.02 8.28
N VAL A 60 -23.05 -14.66 7.66
CA VAL A 60 -23.13 -15.10 6.26
C VAL A 60 -23.54 -16.54 6.21
N THR A 61 -24.58 -16.84 5.43
CA THR A 61 -25.07 -18.21 5.19
C THR A 61 -24.90 -18.57 3.72
N SER A 62 -24.49 -19.81 3.46
CA SER A 62 -24.34 -20.33 2.11
C SER A 62 -24.45 -21.87 2.12
N LYS A 63 -24.89 -22.45 1.02
CA LYS A 63 -24.85 -23.91 0.78
C LYS A 63 -23.50 -24.38 0.23
N SER A 64 -22.68 -23.45 -0.29
CA SER A 64 -21.36 -23.74 -0.86
C SER A 64 -20.28 -23.70 0.23
N ASP A 65 -19.26 -24.53 0.06
CA ASP A 65 -18.01 -24.56 0.83
C ASP A 65 -16.88 -23.76 0.18
N GLY A 66 -17.17 -22.98 -0.89
CA GLY A 66 -16.21 -22.08 -1.53
C GLY A 66 -15.72 -20.99 -0.58
N ASN A 67 -14.47 -20.55 -0.77
CA ASN A 67 -13.87 -19.51 0.08
C ASN A 67 -14.74 -18.27 0.13
N LEU A 68 -15.05 -17.86 1.35
CA LEU A 68 -15.84 -16.67 1.64
C LEU A 68 -14.90 -15.50 1.97
N ARG A 69 -15.18 -14.32 1.38
CA ARG A 69 -14.49 -13.07 1.68
C ARG A 69 -15.52 -11.99 1.97
N VAL A 70 -15.28 -11.24 3.03
CA VAL A 70 -16.07 -10.05 3.39
C VAL A 70 -15.14 -8.85 3.42
N ALA A 71 -15.52 -7.77 2.77
CA ALA A 71 -14.73 -6.55 2.69
C ALA A 71 -15.60 -5.30 2.86
N VAL A 72 -14.97 -4.21 3.28
CA VAL A 72 -15.58 -2.88 3.40
C VAL A 72 -14.84 -1.89 2.51
N ASP A 73 -15.56 -0.94 1.93
CA ASP A 73 -14.98 0.09 1.04
C ASP A 73 -14.26 1.22 1.81
N LYS A 74 -14.51 1.34 3.12
CA LYS A 74 -13.96 2.41 3.97
C LYS A 74 -13.32 1.83 5.24
N PRO A 75 -12.19 1.10 5.12
CA PRO A 75 -11.56 0.41 6.24
C PRO A 75 -11.09 1.36 7.36
N ALA A 76 -10.85 2.65 7.06
CA ALA A 76 -10.50 3.65 8.06
C ALA A 76 -11.69 4.02 8.97
N PHE A 77 -12.93 3.78 8.54
CA PHE A 77 -14.15 4.12 9.27
C PHE A 77 -14.99 2.90 9.62
N ALA A 78 -14.61 1.73 9.12
CA ALA A 78 -15.33 0.48 9.34
C ALA A 78 -14.34 -0.68 9.44
N GLY A 79 -14.05 -1.12 10.65
CA GLY A 79 -13.24 -2.30 10.91
C GLY A 79 -14.08 -3.58 10.87
N LEU A 80 -13.52 -4.66 10.33
CA LEU A 80 -14.19 -5.95 10.22
C LEU A 80 -13.37 -7.03 10.93
N GLU A 81 -13.97 -7.68 11.92
CA GLU A 81 -13.39 -8.78 12.68
C GLU A 81 -14.13 -10.08 12.37
N SER A 82 -13.42 -11.13 11.94
CA SER A 82 -14.00 -12.46 11.81
C SER A 82 -14.10 -13.15 13.18
N LEU A 83 -15.31 -13.56 13.55
CA LEU A 83 -15.56 -14.31 14.79
C LEU A 83 -15.50 -15.83 14.60
N GLY A 84 -15.23 -16.30 13.36
CA GLY A 84 -15.35 -17.69 12.96
C GLY A 84 -16.79 -18.08 12.57
N ASN A 85 -16.98 -19.28 12.04
CA ASN A 85 -18.29 -19.81 11.62
C ASN A 85 -19.11 -18.88 10.71
N ASN A 86 -18.42 -18.12 9.83
CA ASN A 86 -19.02 -17.12 8.94
C ASN A 86 -19.75 -15.97 9.68
N GLU A 87 -19.39 -15.72 10.92
CA GLU A 87 -19.80 -14.55 11.68
C GLU A 87 -18.72 -13.48 11.64
N TYR A 88 -19.16 -12.23 11.47
CA TYR A 88 -18.29 -11.06 11.38
C TYR A 88 -18.81 -9.96 12.26
N LYS A 89 -17.92 -9.32 13.01
CA LYS A 89 -18.24 -8.11 13.76
C LYS A 89 -17.75 -6.90 12.98
N LEU A 90 -18.67 -6.04 12.60
CA LEU A 90 -18.39 -4.78 11.91
C LEU A 90 -18.45 -3.65 12.92
N TYR A 91 -17.35 -2.94 13.07
CA TYR A 91 -17.23 -1.72 13.86
C TYR A 91 -17.37 -0.53 12.94
N VAL A 92 -18.14 0.48 13.30
CA VAL A 92 -18.28 1.71 12.52
C VAL A 92 -17.98 2.91 13.40
N LEU A 93 -17.04 3.75 12.97
CA LEU A 93 -16.71 4.99 13.64
C LEU A 93 -16.31 6.03 12.58
N SER A 94 -17.03 7.15 12.54
CA SER A 94 -16.75 8.23 11.61
C SER A 94 -16.99 9.59 12.26
N PRO A 95 -16.15 10.60 12.01
CA PRO A 95 -16.41 11.96 12.45
C PRO A 95 -17.58 12.61 11.69
N LYS A 96 -17.93 12.14 10.51
CA LYS A 96 -19.00 12.67 9.64
C LYS A 96 -19.96 11.58 9.16
N ASP A 97 -21.13 11.98 8.69
CA ASP A 97 -22.09 11.06 8.07
C ASP A 97 -21.48 10.41 6.84
N ILE A 98 -21.51 9.09 6.76
CA ILE A 98 -20.97 8.30 5.63
C ILE A 98 -21.86 7.10 5.32
N ASP A 99 -21.74 6.60 4.10
CA ASP A 99 -22.24 5.28 3.72
C ASP A 99 -21.04 4.31 3.65
N VAL A 100 -21.12 3.17 4.34
CA VAL A 100 -20.13 2.09 4.28
C VAL A 100 -20.68 0.98 3.41
N ASN A 101 -20.01 0.66 2.30
CA ASN A 101 -20.40 -0.46 1.46
C ASN A 101 -19.66 -1.72 1.88
N VAL A 102 -20.43 -2.79 2.08
CA VAL A 102 -19.92 -4.12 2.44
C VAL A 102 -20.12 -5.04 1.25
N SER A 103 -19.07 -5.71 0.82
CA SER A 103 -19.11 -6.74 -0.21
C SER A 103 -18.80 -8.11 0.40
N VAL A 104 -19.62 -9.09 0.06
CA VAL A 104 -19.46 -10.50 0.42
C VAL A 104 -19.31 -11.28 -0.87
N THR A 105 -18.21 -11.98 -1.05
CA THR A 105 -17.95 -12.81 -2.24
C THR A 105 -17.63 -14.24 -1.83
N GLN A 106 -18.04 -15.19 -2.65
CA GLN A 106 -17.76 -16.61 -2.47
C GLN A 106 -17.25 -17.22 -3.77
N ASP A 107 -16.16 -17.97 -3.68
CA ASP A 107 -15.58 -18.65 -4.83
C ASP A 107 -16.50 -19.77 -5.33
N ALA A 108 -16.47 -20.03 -6.65
CA ALA A 108 -17.13 -21.19 -7.24
C ALA A 108 -16.46 -22.50 -6.77
N THR A 109 -17.24 -23.55 -6.68
CA THR A 109 -16.77 -24.92 -6.41
C THR A 109 -17.13 -25.85 -7.55
N SER A 110 -16.87 -27.16 -7.41
CA SER A 110 -17.32 -28.16 -8.37
C SER A 110 -18.84 -28.36 -8.42
N GLU A 111 -19.58 -27.82 -7.43
CA GLU A 111 -21.02 -27.99 -7.29
C GLU A 111 -21.80 -26.68 -7.35
N TYR A 112 -21.19 -25.57 -6.93
CA TYR A 112 -21.84 -24.27 -6.81
C TYR A 112 -21.17 -23.20 -7.65
N LYS A 113 -21.98 -22.27 -8.17
CA LYS A 113 -21.51 -21.03 -8.83
C LYS A 113 -20.87 -20.10 -7.82
N ALA A 114 -19.98 -19.22 -8.28
CA ALA A 114 -19.54 -18.09 -7.46
C ALA A 114 -20.73 -17.23 -7.04
N GLY A 115 -20.72 -16.75 -5.79
CA GLY A 115 -21.74 -15.87 -5.25
C GLY A 115 -21.18 -14.49 -4.90
N SER A 116 -22.02 -13.46 -4.96
CA SER A 116 -21.72 -12.14 -4.41
C SER A 116 -22.95 -11.50 -3.81
N LYS A 117 -22.74 -10.65 -2.77
CA LYS A 117 -23.77 -9.88 -2.11
C LYS A 117 -23.17 -8.56 -1.66
N ASP A 118 -23.73 -7.45 -2.14
CA ASP A 118 -23.31 -6.10 -1.77
C ASP A 118 -24.45 -5.38 -1.07
N PHE A 119 -24.14 -4.59 -0.04
CA PHE A 119 -25.09 -3.75 0.67
C PHE A 119 -24.40 -2.53 1.27
N SER A 120 -25.17 -1.49 1.59
CA SER A 120 -24.68 -0.26 2.17
C SER A 120 -25.27 -0.04 3.56
N ILE A 121 -24.45 0.42 4.50
CA ILE A 121 -24.82 0.79 5.86
C ILE A 121 -24.62 2.29 6.00
N LYS A 122 -25.69 3.00 6.33
CA LYS A 122 -25.63 4.43 6.64
C LYS A 122 -25.15 4.64 8.06
N VAL A 123 -24.10 5.42 8.23
CA VAL A 123 -23.50 5.73 9.53
C VAL A 123 -23.68 7.22 9.81
N LYS A 124 -24.26 7.55 10.96
CA LYS A 124 -24.32 8.90 11.48
C LYS A 124 -23.00 9.23 12.18
N GLY A 125 -22.34 10.30 11.74
CA GLY A 125 -21.08 10.75 12.34
C GLY A 125 -21.24 11.27 13.77
N ILE A 126 -20.14 11.22 14.52
CA ILE A 126 -20.07 11.81 15.88
C ILE A 126 -20.13 13.35 15.87
N GLY A 127 -20.11 13.96 14.68
CA GLY A 127 -20.05 15.39 14.44
C GLY A 127 -18.62 15.89 14.20
N GLU A 128 -18.50 16.90 13.36
CA GLU A 128 -17.25 17.64 13.18
C GLU A 128 -17.09 18.61 14.37
N SER A 129 -16.75 18.10 15.56
CA SER A 129 -16.12 18.96 16.55
C SER A 129 -14.79 19.38 15.96
N ALA A 130 -14.48 20.67 15.92
CA ALA A 130 -13.20 21.16 15.46
C ALA A 130 -12.10 20.38 16.20
N LEU A 131 -11.23 19.72 15.45
CA LEU A 131 -10.08 19.02 16.02
C LEU A 131 -9.21 20.04 16.73
N PRO A 132 -8.75 19.78 17.97
CA PRO A 132 -7.97 20.76 18.72
C PRO A 132 -6.65 21.02 17.99
N GLY A 133 -6.32 22.30 17.86
CA GLY A 133 -5.04 22.77 17.38
C GLY A 133 -3.91 22.55 18.40
N PRO A 134 -2.66 22.84 18.00
CA PRO A 134 -1.48 22.59 18.86
C PRO A 134 -1.49 23.37 20.18
N ASN A 135 -2.17 24.52 20.21
CA ASN A 135 -2.22 25.43 21.36
C ASN A 135 -3.60 25.46 22.03
N ASP A 136 -4.54 24.65 21.57
CA ASP A 136 -5.88 24.64 22.13
C ASP A 136 -5.91 23.91 23.48
N SER A 137 -6.67 24.46 24.43
CA SER A 137 -6.91 23.78 25.70
C SER A 137 -7.81 22.57 25.49
N VAL A 138 -7.36 21.43 25.94
CA VAL A 138 -8.14 20.16 25.92
C VAL A 138 -8.46 19.77 27.36
N THR A 139 -9.71 19.43 27.62
CA THR A 139 -10.17 18.97 28.95
C THR A 139 -9.79 17.51 29.19
N GLY A 140 -9.70 17.12 30.47
CA GLY A 140 -9.41 15.75 30.89
C GLY A 140 -8.05 15.61 31.56
N THR A 141 -7.67 14.38 31.87
CA THR A 141 -6.34 14.03 32.37
C THR A 141 -5.34 14.05 31.23
N GLU A 142 -4.26 14.80 31.39
CA GLU A 142 -3.19 14.92 30.40
C GLU A 142 -2.06 13.93 30.66
N VAL A 143 -1.55 13.32 29.60
CA VAL A 143 -0.32 12.52 29.57
C VAL A 143 0.59 13.07 28.50
N THR A 144 1.84 13.36 28.85
CA THR A 144 2.88 13.88 27.95
C THR A 144 3.94 12.84 27.66
N TYR A 145 4.65 12.98 26.54
CA TYR A 145 5.61 11.98 26.07
C TYR A 145 6.97 12.61 25.72
N THR A 146 8.01 11.80 25.82
CA THR A 146 9.35 12.18 25.39
C THR A 146 9.62 11.56 24.01
N GLU A 147 10.06 12.39 23.07
CA GLU A 147 10.47 11.91 21.75
C GLU A 147 11.68 10.98 21.86
N ASN A 148 11.68 9.93 21.06
CA ASN A 148 12.82 9.07 20.81
C ASN A 148 13.50 9.52 19.51
N THR A 149 14.69 10.08 19.58
CA THR A 149 15.45 10.59 18.43
C THR A 149 16.22 9.51 17.66
N ALA A 150 16.13 8.24 18.04
CA ALA A 150 16.74 7.15 17.27
C ALA A 150 15.97 6.84 15.98
N ALA A 151 16.64 6.29 14.98
CA ALA A 151 15.99 5.71 13.83
C ALA A 151 15.10 4.53 14.25
N ILE A 152 13.90 4.43 13.67
CA ILE A 152 12.93 3.39 13.96
C ILE A 152 12.62 2.62 12.68
N VAL A 153 12.75 1.30 12.73
CA VAL A 153 12.47 0.40 11.60
C VAL A 153 10.96 0.17 11.49
N ASN A 154 10.26 1.19 11.05
CA ASN A 154 8.83 1.14 10.76
C ASN A 154 8.57 0.57 9.34
N PRO A 155 7.45 -0.13 9.11
CA PRO A 155 7.14 -0.68 7.80
C PRO A 155 6.92 0.40 6.74
N GLU A 156 7.23 0.06 5.48
CA GLU A 156 6.87 0.86 4.30
C GLU A 156 7.49 2.26 4.24
N ARG A 157 8.69 2.45 4.81
CA ARG A 157 9.42 3.73 4.82
C ARG A 157 10.92 3.54 5.04
N GLY A 158 11.68 4.62 4.79
CA GLY A 158 13.07 4.74 5.22
C GLY A 158 14.09 4.31 4.18
N LEU A 159 15.27 3.92 4.62
CA LEU A 159 16.30 3.42 3.73
C LEU A 159 15.97 2.01 3.23
N TYR A 160 16.37 1.69 2.00
CA TYR A 160 16.24 0.36 1.43
C TYR A 160 17.56 -0.14 0.83
N ALA A 161 17.71 -1.46 0.78
CA ALA A 161 18.79 -2.14 0.06
C ALA A 161 18.21 -2.92 -1.13
N THR A 162 19.08 -3.28 -2.10
CA THR A 162 18.70 -4.05 -3.28
C THR A 162 19.10 -5.51 -3.14
N HIS A 163 18.28 -6.39 -3.70
CA HIS A 163 18.58 -7.79 -3.97
C HIS A 163 18.18 -8.13 -5.40
N GLU A 164 19.18 -8.44 -6.23
CA GLU A 164 19.02 -8.77 -7.63
C GLU A 164 18.85 -10.27 -7.83
N ILE A 165 17.97 -10.67 -8.74
CA ILE A 165 17.71 -12.07 -9.12
C ILE A 165 17.85 -12.18 -10.65
N HIS A 166 18.91 -12.82 -11.13
CA HIS A 166 19.24 -12.88 -12.56
C HIS A 166 18.79 -14.17 -13.25
N SER A 167 18.42 -15.22 -12.51
CA SER A 167 18.06 -16.50 -13.13
C SER A 167 17.18 -17.36 -12.23
N ASP A 168 16.45 -18.29 -12.85
CA ASP A 168 15.67 -19.30 -12.14
C ASP A 168 16.52 -20.36 -11.40
N LYS A 169 17.83 -20.30 -11.54
CA LYS A 169 18.80 -21.21 -10.89
C LYS A 169 19.29 -20.68 -9.56
N GLU A 170 19.09 -19.40 -9.30
CA GLU A 170 19.50 -18.78 -8.03
C GLU A 170 18.66 -19.27 -6.87
N THR A 171 19.31 -19.37 -5.72
CA THR A 171 18.64 -19.70 -4.47
C THR A 171 17.89 -18.46 -3.98
N PRO A 172 16.59 -18.55 -3.69
CA PRO A 172 15.86 -17.45 -3.10
C PRO A 172 16.44 -16.99 -1.76
N LEU A 173 16.16 -15.75 -1.37
CA LEU A 173 16.52 -15.19 -0.07
C LEU A 173 16.12 -16.11 1.08
N GLY A 174 17.02 -16.29 2.04
CA GLY A 174 16.72 -16.96 3.29
C GLY A 174 16.01 -16.02 4.27
N VAL A 175 15.04 -16.53 5.01
CA VAL A 175 14.33 -15.76 6.06
C VAL A 175 15.30 -15.16 7.09
N GLY A 176 16.38 -15.88 7.43
CA GLY A 176 17.43 -15.39 8.34
C GLY A 176 18.16 -14.16 7.80
N GLU A 177 18.43 -14.13 6.49
CA GLU A 177 19.05 -12.99 5.84
C GLU A 177 18.11 -11.77 5.87
N VAL A 178 16.83 -11.96 5.52
CA VAL A 178 15.83 -10.89 5.58
C VAL A 178 15.70 -10.31 6.99
N LYS A 179 15.67 -11.16 8.03
CA LYS A 179 15.66 -10.71 9.44
C LYS A 179 16.92 -9.92 9.79
N SER A 180 18.09 -10.33 9.28
CA SER A 180 19.33 -9.57 9.45
C SER A 180 19.25 -8.20 8.81
N ARG A 181 18.72 -8.08 7.58
CA ARG A 181 18.49 -6.78 6.91
C ARG A 181 17.58 -5.88 7.74
N ARG A 182 16.48 -6.44 8.28
CA ARG A 182 15.61 -5.67 9.17
C ARG A 182 16.35 -5.18 10.43
N THR A 183 17.18 -6.01 11.02
CA THR A 183 17.97 -5.62 12.21
C THR A 183 18.96 -4.50 11.91
N THR A 184 19.43 -4.37 10.67
CA THR A 184 20.32 -3.29 10.22
C THR A 184 19.58 -2.05 9.72
N GLY A 185 18.25 -1.97 9.90
CA GLY A 185 17.48 -0.76 9.63
C GLY A 185 16.55 -0.82 8.41
N HIS A 186 16.55 -1.91 7.64
CA HIS A 186 15.77 -2.00 6.40
C HIS A 186 14.40 -2.64 6.65
N SER A 187 13.33 -1.85 6.52
CA SER A 187 11.96 -2.35 6.43
C SER A 187 11.50 -2.60 4.99
N LEU A 188 12.29 -2.17 4.03
CA LEU A 188 12.08 -2.30 2.59
C LEU A 188 13.30 -2.94 1.92
N LEU A 189 13.05 -3.84 0.96
CA LEU A 189 14.05 -4.34 0.01
C LEU A 189 13.53 -4.19 -1.41
N LEU A 190 14.36 -3.66 -2.31
CA LEU A 190 14.13 -3.76 -3.75
C LEU A 190 14.47 -5.19 -4.17
N LEU A 191 13.46 -5.92 -4.66
CA LEU A 191 13.64 -7.15 -5.39
C LEU A 191 13.65 -6.83 -6.88
N GLU A 192 14.82 -6.86 -7.49
CA GLU A 192 15.00 -6.60 -8.90
C GLU A 192 15.16 -7.92 -9.66
N PHE A 193 14.14 -8.28 -10.44
CA PHE A 193 14.06 -9.52 -11.17
C PHE A 193 14.48 -9.32 -12.63
N TYR A 194 15.62 -9.88 -13.03
CA TYR A 194 16.10 -9.84 -14.40
C TYR A 194 15.49 -10.97 -15.22
N LEU A 195 14.81 -10.61 -16.31
CA LEU A 195 14.12 -11.51 -17.23
C LEU A 195 14.96 -11.79 -18.49
N THR A 196 16.28 -11.72 -18.38
CA THR A 196 17.22 -11.82 -19.52
C THR A 196 17.00 -13.10 -20.33
N ASP A 197 16.84 -14.24 -19.65
CA ASP A 197 16.60 -15.54 -20.29
C ASP A 197 15.24 -15.64 -21.02
N TYR A 198 14.34 -14.66 -20.80
CA TYR A 198 12.96 -14.67 -21.29
C TYR A 198 12.67 -13.56 -22.30
N ILE A 199 13.65 -12.85 -22.81
CA ILE A 199 13.47 -11.70 -23.72
C ILE A 199 12.68 -12.06 -24.99
N GLY A 200 12.73 -13.33 -25.43
CA GLY A 200 12.00 -13.86 -26.58
C GLY A 200 11.03 -15.02 -26.25
N SER A 201 10.75 -15.28 -24.98
CA SER A 201 9.95 -16.44 -24.55
C SER A 201 9.07 -16.11 -23.34
N ASN A 202 8.14 -17.01 -23.00
CA ASN A 202 7.36 -16.90 -21.76
C ASN A 202 8.23 -17.18 -20.53
N LEU A 203 7.86 -16.62 -19.38
CA LEU A 203 8.48 -16.94 -18.09
C LEU A 203 8.27 -18.42 -17.76
N SER A 204 9.32 -19.08 -17.25
CA SER A 204 9.19 -20.46 -16.77
C SER A 204 8.40 -20.52 -15.46
N ALA A 205 7.69 -21.61 -15.25
CA ALA A 205 7.00 -21.87 -13.97
C ALA A 205 8.00 -21.91 -12.79
N LYS A 206 9.25 -22.30 -13.04
CA LYS A 206 10.30 -22.33 -12.04
C LYS A 206 10.72 -20.91 -11.64
N TYR A 207 10.85 -19.98 -12.59
CA TYR A 207 11.18 -18.59 -12.28
C TYR A 207 10.06 -17.91 -11.49
N VAL A 208 8.79 -18.12 -11.90
CA VAL A 208 7.65 -17.60 -11.14
C VAL A 208 7.64 -18.12 -9.70
N LYS A 209 7.98 -19.40 -9.47
CA LYS A 209 8.13 -19.95 -8.11
C LYS A 209 9.29 -19.33 -7.35
N ASN A 210 10.40 -19.00 -8.02
CA ASN A 210 11.53 -18.30 -7.40
C ASN A 210 11.10 -16.89 -6.93
N ILE A 211 10.39 -16.13 -7.78
CA ILE A 211 9.81 -14.83 -7.41
C ILE A 211 8.94 -14.99 -6.14
N GLN A 212 8.04 -15.97 -6.12
CA GLN A 212 7.18 -16.24 -4.97
C GLN A 212 7.96 -16.58 -3.71
N ALA A 213 9.01 -17.38 -3.81
CA ALA A 213 9.84 -17.78 -2.67
C ALA A 213 10.59 -16.57 -2.04
N ASN A 214 11.08 -15.63 -2.86
CA ASN A 214 11.67 -14.39 -2.37
C ASN A 214 10.62 -13.53 -1.61
N LEU A 215 9.41 -13.39 -2.16
CA LEU A 215 8.32 -12.67 -1.49
C LEU A 215 7.88 -13.36 -0.19
N ASP A 216 7.82 -14.70 -0.15
CA ASP A 216 7.55 -15.45 1.08
C ASP A 216 8.62 -15.21 2.14
N ALA A 217 9.90 -15.18 1.75
CA ALA A 217 11.00 -14.89 2.66
C ALA A 217 10.90 -13.47 3.27
N LEU A 218 10.53 -12.47 2.46
CA LEU A 218 10.30 -11.11 2.95
C LEU A 218 9.13 -11.08 3.96
N ARG A 219 8.00 -11.72 3.63
CA ARG A 219 6.85 -11.81 4.54
C ARG A 219 7.23 -12.38 5.90
N GLU A 220 7.96 -13.49 5.91
CA GLU A 220 8.39 -14.14 7.15
C GLU A 220 9.47 -13.34 7.89
N GLY A 221 10.31 -12.62 7.16
CA GLY A 221 11.39 -11.81 7.68
C GLY A 221 10.97 -10.44 8.24
N GLY A 222 9.73 -10.01 8.01
CA GLY A 222 9.22 -8.72 8.50
C GLY A 222 9.62 -7.53 7.64
N VAL A 223 9.84 -7.72 6.34
CA VAL A 223 10.26 -6.70 5.37
C VAL A 223 9.28 -6.69 4.21
N LYS A 224 8.98 -5.51 3.66
CA LYS A 224 8.15 -5.37 2.46
C LYS A 224 9.00 -5.19 1.20
N ALA A 225 8.43 -5.55 0.06
CA ALA A 225 9.08 -5.52 -1.23
C ALA A 225 8.78 -4.22 -1.99
N ILE A 226 9.82 -3.56 -2.47
CA ILE A 226 9.77 -2.76 -3.69
C ILE A 226 10.05 -3.77 -4.81
N VAL A 227 9.23 -3.86 -5.85
CA VAL A 227 9.40 -4.86 -6.91
C VAL A 227 9.72 -4.15 -8.22
N ARG A 228 10.78 -4.60 -8.90
CA ARG A 228 11.14 -4.15 -10.26
C ARG A 228 11.46 -5.36 -11.12
N PHE A 229 11.03 -5.31 -12.39
CA PHE A 229 11.42 -6.27 -13.42
C PHE A 229 12.23 -5.56 -14.49
N ALA A 230 13.33 -6.15 -14.92
CA ALA A 230 14.17 -5.64 -16.01
C ALA A 230 14.62 -6.79 -16.91
N TYR A 231 15.16 -6.49 -18.09
CA TYR A 231 15.72 -7.53 -18.98
C TYR A 231 17.24 -7.56 -18.95
N THR A 232 17.88 -6.45 -18.70
CA THR A 232 19.35 -6.36 -18.64
C THR A 232 19.81 -5.18 -17.79
N GLN A 233 21.01 -5.31 -17.25
CA GLN A 233 21.79 -4.20 -16.66
C GLN A 233 22.99 -3.81 -17.55
N ASP A 234 23.14 -4.44 -18.72
CA ASP A 234 24.22 -4.15 -19.66
C ASP A 234 23.78 -3.10 -20.69
N GLU A 235 24.35 -1.91 -20.62
CA GLU A 235 24.11 -0.82 -21.58
C GLU A 235 24.51 -1.20 -23.01
N ASN A 236 25.41 -2.18 -23.19
CA ASN A 236 25.87 -2.66 -24.48
C ASN A 236 25.11 -3.89 -24.99
N ALA A 237 24.13 -4.39 -24.25
CA ALA A 237 23.26 -5.49 -24.70
C ALA A 237 22.64 -5.14 -26.06
N ALA A 238 22.56 -6.14 -26.95
CA ALA A 238 21.94 -5.96 -28.28
C ALA A 238 20.45 -5.55 -28.16
N GLU A 239 19.74 -6.22 -27.25
CA GLU A 239 18.37 -5.88 -26.87
C GLU A 239 18.34 -5.46 -25.41
N LYS A 240 17.73 -4.32 -25.12
CA LYS A 240 17.65 -3.75 -23.78
C LYS A 240 16.34 -4.07 -23.06
N ASP A 241 15.33 -4.38 -23.84
CA ASP A 241 14.03 -4.83 -23.40
C ASP A 241 13.41 -5.79 -24.42
N ALA A 242 12.36 -6.50 -24.05
CA ALA A 242 11.63 -7.36 -24.95
C ALA A 242 10.61 -6.56 -25.78
N GLU A 243 10.17 -7.16 -26.89
CA GLU A 243 9.04 -6.64 -27.68
C GLU A 243 7.83 -6.36 -26.78
N VAL A 244 7.09 -5.29 -27.06
CA VAL A 244 5.94 -4.84 -26.26
C VAL A 244 4.96 -5.99 -25.98
N GLU A 245 4.65 -6.81 -26.98
CA GLU A 245 3.73 -7.95 -26.83
C GLU A 245 4.29 -9.01 -25.86
N THR A 246 5.60 -9.23 -25.85
CA THR A 246 6.25 -10.16 -24.91
C THR A 246 6.19 -9.63 -23.49
N VAL A 247 6.48 -8.35 -23.30
CA VAL A 247 6.34 -7.69 -21.99
C VAL A 247 4.92 -7.82 -21.44
N LEU A 248 3.90 -7.56 -22.28
CA LEU A 248 2.49 -7.70 -21.86
C LEU A 248 2.13 -9.15 -21.49
N LYS A 249 2.71 -10.16 -22.17
CA LYS A 249 2.56 -11.58 -21.78
C LYS A 249 3.21 -11.86 -20.43
N HIS A 250 4.39 -11.33 -20.18
CA HIS A 250 5.07 -11.48 -18.88
C HIS A 250 4.24 -10.85 -17.75
N VAL A 251 3.70 -9.65 -17.94
CA VAL A 251 2.81 -9.01 -16.97
C VAL A 251 1.58 -9.89 -16.69
N ALA A 252 0.96 -10.46 -17.73
CA ALA A 252 -0.17 -11.37 -17.57
C ALA A 252 0.20 -12.66 -16.80
N GLN A 253 1.41 -13.20 -17.02
CA GLN A 253 1.91 -14.36 -16.26
C GLN A 253 2.21 -14.03 -14.79
N LEU A 254 2.65 -12.80 -14.51
CA LEU A 254 2.97 -12.31 -13.16
C LEU A 254 1.74 -11.89 -12.36
N LYS A 255 0.63 -11.53 -13.03
CA LYS A 255 -0.61 -11.04 -12.38
C LYS A 255 -1.07 -11.90 -11.20
N PRO A 256 -1.19 -13.24 -11.28
CA PRO A 256 -1.60 -14.06 -10.13
C PRO A 256 -0.65 -13.94 -8.94
N THR A 257 0.66 -13.80 -9.20
CA THR A 257 1.67 -13.60 -8.15
C THR A 257 1.54 -12.22 -7.52
N LEU A 258 1.45 -11.15 -8.32
CA LEU A 258 1.30 -9.78 -7.82
C LEU A 258 0.05 -9.64 -6.95
N GLN A 259 -1.07 -10.26 -7.35
CA GLN A 259 -2.31 -10.25 -6.56
C GLN A 259 -2.20 -11.07 -5.28
N LYS A 260 -1.57 -12.24 -5.33
CA LYS A 260 -1.39 -13.11 -4.15
C LYS A 260 -0.52 -12.47 -3.07
N TYR A 261 0.47 -11.69 -3.48
CA TYR A 261 1.48 -11.09 -2.58
C TYR A 261 1.21 -9.61 -2.27
N GLU A 262 -0.05 -9.19 -2.37
CA GLU A 262 -0.48 -7.85 -1.98
C GLU A 262 0.04 -7.43 -0.60
N ASP A 263 0.00 -8.34 0.36
CA ASP A 263 0.38 -8.12 1.74
C ASP A 263 1.86 -7.75 1.94
N VAL A 264 2.75 -8.26 1.09
CA VAL A 264 4.19 -8.01 1.20
C VAL A 264 4.72 -7.03 0.16
N ILE A 265 4.04 -6.83 -0.97
CA ILE A 265 4.40 -5.82 -1.97
C ILE A 265 4.02 -4.44 -1.44
N PHE A 266 5.02 -3.58 -1.22
CA PHE A 266 4.80 -2.18 -0.87
C PHE A 266 4.43 -1.36 -2.11
N VAL A 267 5.25 -1.46 -3.15
CA VAL A 267 5.10 -0.73 -4.41
C VAL A 267 5.72 -1.52 -5.56
N LEU A 268 5.19 -1.32 -6.77
CA LEU A 268 5.79 -1.83 -8.00
C LEU A 268 6.40 -0.67 -8.79
N GLN A 269 7.71 -0.67 -8.97
CA GLN A 269 8.35 0.20 -9.97
C GLN A 269 8.00 -0.32 -11.36
N ALA A 270 7.59 0.55 -12.26
CA ALA A 270 7.02 0.14 -13.56
C ALA A 270 7.93 -0.80 -14.35
N GLY A 271 9.24 -0.63 -14.28
CA GLY A 271 10.22 -1.59 -14.80
C GLY A 271 10.06 -1.93 -16.28
N PHE A 272 10.57 -3.09 -16.68
CA PHE A 272 10.47 -3.74 -18.01
C PHE A 272 11.08 -2.97 -19.19
N VAL A 273 11.14 -1.66 -19.16
CA VAL A 273 11.56 -0.81 -20.28
C VAL A 273 12.98 -0.33 -20.09
N GLY A 274 13.83 -0.66 -21.03
CA GLY A 274 15.22 -0.21 -21.06
C GLY A 274 16.14 -0.94 -20.08
N VAL A 275 17.40 -0.51 -20.05
CA VAL A 275 18.41 -1.01 -19.11
C VAL A 275 17.94 -0.73 -17.68
N TRP A 276 18.12 -1.67 -16.76
CA TRP A 276 17.65 -1.65 -15.36
C TRP A 276 16.12 -1.48 -15.20
N GLY A 277 15.35 -1.44 -16.31
CA GLY A 277 13.93 -1.11 -16.24
C GLY A 277 13.64 0.36 -15.95
N GLU A 278 14.56 1.28 -16.25
CA GLU A 278 14.47 2.71 -15.89
C GLU A 278 13.90 3.62 -16.99
N TRP A 279 13.31 3.03 -18.01
CA TRP A 279 12.53 3.71 -19.05
C TRP A 279 13.30 4.62 -20.02
N TYR A 280 14.63 4.61 -19.97
CA TYR A 280 15.45 5.48 -20.83
C TYR A 280 16.11 4.72 -21.99
N TYR A 281 17.08 3.86 -21.74
CA TYR A 281 17.80 3.09 -22.78
C TYR A 281 16.96 1.90 -23.24
N THR A 282 16.06 2.09 -24.20
CA THR A 282 15.09 1.08 -24.67
C THR A 282 15.32 0.70 -26.13
N SER A 283 15.08 -0.58 -26.47
CA SER A 283 15.08 -1.09 -27.85
C SER A 283 13.69 -1.00 -28.50
N HIS A 284 12.61 -1.28 -27.75
CA HIS A 284 11.27 -1.51 -28.32
C HIS A 284 10.18 -0.51 -27.88
N PHE A 285 10.45 0.37 -26.91
CA PHE A 285 9.45 1.31 -26.39
C PHE A 285 9.62 2.75 -26.92
N GLY A 286 10.52 2.98 -27.87
CA GLY A 286 10.81 4.30 -28.41
C GLY A 286 11.69 5.16 -27.49
N PHE A 287 12.89 5.46 -27.95
CA PHE A 287 13.84 6.31 -27.24
C PHE A 287 13.40 7.77 -27.29
N SER A 288 13.45 8.48 -26.14
CA SER A 288 13.11 9.90 -26.03
C SER A 288 11.74 10.26 -26.65
N PRO A 289 10.61 9.74 -26.11
CA PRO A 289 9.29 9.93 -26.69
C PRO A 289 8.87 11.41 -26.67
N LYS A 290 8.21 11.88 -27.75
CA LYS A 290 7.78 13.28 -27.91
C LYS A 290 6.30 13.42 -28.28
N SER A 291 5.76 12.48 -29.04
CA SER A 291 4.36 12.49 -29.47
C SER A 291 3.53 11.50 -28.66
N ALA A 292 2.20 11.68 -28.67
CA ALA A 292 1.28 10.75 -28.04
C ALA A 292 1.46 9.29 -28.52
N ASN A 293 1.84 9.12 -29.79
CA ASN A 293 2.12 7.78 -30.34
C ASN A 293 3.39 7.16 -29.75
N ASP A 294 4.39 7.97 -29.43
CA ASP A 294 5.65 7.48 -28.84
C ASP A 294 5.44 7.02 -27.40
N TYR A 295 4.48 7.62 -26.67
CA TYR A 295 4.13 7.22 -25.31
C TYR A 295 3.19 5.99 -25.26
N LYS A 296 2.55 5.62 -26.38
CA LYS A 296 1.55 4.55 -26.42
C LYS A 296 2.05 3.21 -25.89
N PRO A 297 3.26 2.69 -26.26
CA PRO A 297 3.77 1.42 -25.73
C PRO A 297 3.92 1.45 -24.20
N ARG A 298 4.49 2.54 -23.65
CA ARG A 298 4.64 2.71 -22.20
C ARG A 298 3.29 2.78 -21.48
N LYS A 299 2.32 3.48 -22.10
CA LYS A 299 0.95 3.53 -21.55
C LYS A 299 0.29 2.16 -21.55
N GLN A 300 0.45 1.36 -22.61
CA GLN A 300 -0.07 -0.02 -22.65
C GLN A 300 0.51 -0.89 -21.54
N LEU A 301 1.82 -0.76 -21.28
CA LEU A 301 2.47 -1.44 -20.16
C LEU A 301 1.91 -0.96 -18.81
N THR A 302 1.83 0.36 -18.61
CA THR A 302 1.32 0.92 -17.35
C THR A 302 -0.12 0.48 -17.07
N ASP A 303 -0.99 0.51 -18.09
CA ASP A 303 -2.38 0.06 -17.97
C ASP A 303 -2.45 -1.44 -17.62
N ALA A 304 -1.57 -2.27 -18.22
CA ALA A 304 -1.49 -3.70 -17.92
C ALA A 304 -0.99 -3.97 -16.49
N LEU A 305 -0.02 -3.19 -16.00
CA LEU A 305 0.48 -3.29 -14.63
C LEU A 305 -0.58 -2.84 -13.62
N LEU A 306 -1.34 -1.77 -13.90
CA LEU A 306 -2.46 -1.33 -13.07
C LEU A 306 -3.57 -2.39 -12.96
N ASP A 307 -3.81 -3.15 -14.04
CA ASP A 307 -4.74 -4.28 -14.03
C ASP A 307 -4.17 -5.52 -13.31
N ALA A 308 -2.85 -5.70 -13.35
CA ALA A 308 -2.19 -6.83 -12.70
C ALA A 308 -2.02 -6.65 -11.19
N LEU A 309 -1.78 -5.42 -10.73
CA LEU A 309 -1.53 -5.10 -9.33
C LEU A 309 -2.86 -4.84 -8.59
N PRO A 310 -3.01 -5.29 -7.32
CA PRO A 310 -4.17 -4.94 -6.51
C PRO A 310 -4.43 -3.43 -6.47
N ALA A 311 -5.70 -3.04 -6.42
CA ALA A 311 -6.11 -1.62 -6.47
C ALA A 311 -5.58 -0.79 -5.27
N SER A 312 -5.23 -1.46 -4.18
CA SER A 312 -4.65 -0.85 -2.98
C SER A 312 -3.17 -0.48 -3.14
N ARG A 313 -2.50 -0.90 -4.22
CA ARG A 313 -1.07 -0.71 -4.45
C ARG A 313 -0.82 0.27 -5.57
N GLN A 314 0.30 0.99 -5.46
CA GLN A 314 0.73 2.01 -6.42
C GLN A 314 1.84 1.47 -7.33
N ILE A 315 1.98 2.11 -8.50
CA ILE A 315 3.03 1.87 -9.49
C ILE A 315 3.86 3.14 -9.62
N GLU A 316 5.16 3.03 -9.50
CA GLU A 316 6.06 4.16 -9.67
C GLU A 316 6.50 4.30 -11.11
N LEU A 317 6.35 5.51 -11.63
CA LEU A 317 6.86 5.93 -12.93
C LEU A 317 8.16 6.71 -12.77
N ARG A 318 9.06 6.56 -13.74
CA ARG A 318 10.42 7.12 -13.70
C ARG A 318 10.45 8.65 -13.68
N THR A 319 9.49 9.32 -14.30
CA THR A 319 9.40 10.79 -14.35
C THR A 319 7.95 11.28 -14.28
N PRO A 320 7.70 12.50 -13.78
CA PRO A 320 6.36 13.11 -13.83
C PRO A 320 5.86 13.27 -15.24
N THR A 321 6.74 13.56 -16.19
CA THR A 321 6.39 13.76 -17.61
C THR A 321 5.72 12.51 -18.19
N PHE A 322 6.16 11.30 -17.84
CA PHE A 322 5.51 10.06 -18.29
C PHE A 322 4.06 10.01 -17.81
N LYS A 323 3.80 10.27 -16.52
CA LYS A 323 2.43 10.32 -15.98
C LYS A 323 1.59 11.35 -16.72
N MET A 324 2.11 12.58 -16.83
CA MET A 324 1.41 13.69 -17.48
C MET A 324 1.08 13.40 -18.95
N LYS A 325 2.04 12.93 -19.72
CA LYS A 325 1.86 12.70 -21.17
C LYS A 325 1.01 11.47 -21.49
N MET A 326 1.19 10.37 -20.78
CA MET A 326 0.41 9.15 -21.00
C MET A 326 -1.07 9.32 -20.68
N TYR A 327 -1.40 10.14 -19.68
CA TYR A 327 -2.77 10.31 -19.20
C TYR A 327 -3.36 11.70 -19.48
N ASN A 328 -2.64 12.51 -20.28
CA ASN A 328 -3.05 13.86 -20.67
C ASN A 328 -3.39 14.76 -19.46
N LEU A 329 -2.48 14.76 -18.46
CA LEU A 329 -2.62 15.53 -17.23
C LEU A 329 -1.83 16.84 -17.31
N ALA A 330 -2.33 17.86 -16.63
CA ALA A 330 -1.67 19.12 -16.38
C ALA A 330 -1.56 19.37 -14.86
N LEU A 331 -0.87 20.41 -14.45
CA LEU A 331 -0.67 20.74 -13.02
C LEU A 331 -2.01 20.84 -12.24
N LYS A 332 -3.08 21.31 -12.88
CA LYS A 332 -4.42 21.39 -12.27
C LYS A 332 -5.08 20.02 -12.02
N ASP A 333 -4.55 18.96 -12.63
CA ASP A 333 -5.09 17.60 -12.56
C ASP A 333 -4.31 16.72 -11.56
N THR A 334 -3.45 17.32 -10.72
CA THR A 334 -2.76 16.64 -9.64
C THR A 334 -3.76 16.11 -8.60
N ILE A 335 -3.33 15.09 -7.86
CA ILE A 335 -4.15 14.49 -6.80
C ILE A 335 -4.46 15.52 -5.71
N THR A 336 -5.67 15.49 -5.21
CA THR A 336 -6.15 16.33 -4.12
C THR A 336 -6.58 15.44 -2.94
N ALA A 337 -6.83 16.03 -1.78
CA ALA A 337 -7.36 15.28 -0.63
C ALA A 337 -8.67 14.52 -0.92
N VAL A 338 -9.44 14.97 -1.93
CA VAL A 338 -10.70 14.31 -2.34
C VAL A 338 -10.47 13.13 -3.26
N THR A 339 -9.45 13.21 -4.12
CA THR A 339 -9.11 12.17 -5.11
C THR A 339 -7.98 11.24 -4.64
N ALA A 340 -7.35 11.57 -3.51
CA ALA A 340 -6.34 10.72 -2.90
C ALA A 340 -6.93 9.35 -2.53
N HIS A 341 -6.19 8.31 -2.86
CA HIS A 341 -6.51 6.92 -2.47
C HIS A 341 -7.88 6.41 -2.97
N ASP A 342 -8.47 7.04 -4.00
CA ASP A 342 -9.78 6.68 -4.56
C ASP A 342 -9.74 5.45 -5.50
N GLY A 343 -8.54 4.88 -5.72
CA GLY A 343 -8.32 3.74 -6.61
C GLY A 343 -8.33 4.08 -8.09
N SER A 344 -8.44 5.36 -8.44
CA SER A 344 -8.33 5.81 -9.83
C SER A 344 -6.92 5.59 -10.39
N ILE A 345 -6.79 5.58 -11.70
CA ILE A 345 -5.48 5.46 -12.38
C ILE A 345 -4.51 6.51 -11.84
N VAL A 346 -4.95 7.77 -11.73
CA VAL A 346 -4.08 8.89 -11.33
C VAL A 346 -3.60 8.72 -9.88
N SER A 347 -4.48 8.31 -8.97
CA SER A 347 -4.13 8.09 -7.55
C SER A 347 -3.23 6.89 -7.29
N ARG A 348 -3.10 5.99 -8.27
CA ARG A 348 -2.25 4.79 -8.20
C ARG A 348 -0.92 4.92 -8.91
N LEU A 349 -0.65 6.06 -9.57
CA LEU A 349 0.62 6.32 -10.25
C LEU A 349 1.49 7.23 -9.39
N ALA A 350 2.56 6.65 -8.87
CA ALA A 350 3.56 7.22 -7.98
C ALA A 350 4.84 7.62 -8.72
N GLY A 351 5.87 8.04 -8.01
CA GLY A 351 7.11 8.54 -8.60
C GLY A 351 8.36 7.84 -8.10
N HIS A 352 9.32 7.62 -9.02
CA HIS A 352 10.65 7.11 -8.73
C HIS A 352 11.73 7.98 -9.40
N ASN A 353 12.68 8.49 -8.62
CA ASN A 353 13.80 9.28 -9.10
C ASN A 353 15.12 8.50 -8.92
N ASP A 354 15.72 8.03 -10.01
CA ASP A 354 16.93 7.23 -10.00
C ASP A 354 18.24 8.04 -9.88
N CYS A 355 18.15 9.37 -9.93
CA CYS A 355 19.34 10.25 -9.87
C CYS A 355 19.10 11.51 -9.02
N PHE A 356 18.50 11.35 -7.85
CA PHE A 356 18.16 12.44 -6.93
C PHE A 356 19.38 13.31 -6.58
N GLY A 357 19.23 14.63 -6.76
CA GLY A 357 20.25 15.61 -6.44
C GLY A 357 21.51 15.57 -7.33
N ALA A 358 21.50 14.88 -8.47
CA ALA A 358 22.67 14.71 -9.31
C ALA A 358 23.02 15.95 -10.15
N ASP A 359 22.05 16.73 -10.54
CA ASP A 359 22.18 18.02 -11.20
C ASP A 359 20.84 18.79 -11.15
N LYS A 360 20.75 19.92 -11.87
CA LYS A 360 19.54 20.75 -11.85
C LYS A 360 18.26 19.99 -12.20
N ASN A 361 18.30 18.97 -13.03
CA ASN A 361 17.11 18.24 -13.49
C ASN A 361 17.14 16.75 -13.15
N ASP A 362 18.02 16.35 -12.23
CA ASP A 362 18.18 14.98 -11.75
C ASP A 362 18.36 14.00 -12.93
N ARG A 363 19.33 14.31 -13.78
CA ARG A 363 19.67 13.50 -14.98
C ARG A 363 18.46 13.20 -15.86
N GLY A 364 17.55 14.17 -16.03
CA GLY A 364 16.39 14.06 -16.90
C GLY A 364 15.13 13.52 -16.21
N THR A 365 15.10 13.45 -14.89
CA THR A 365 13.86 13.21 -14.14
C THR A 365 12.87 14.34 -14.36
N PHE A 366 13.35 15.58 -14.40
CA PHE A 366 12.52 16.77 -14.59
C PHE A 366 12.85 17.45 -15.92
N ASP A 367 11.90 17.47 -16.84
CA ASP A 367 12.05 18.18 -18.13
C ASP A 367 12.00 19.69 -17.95
N ASP A 368 11.17 20.18 -17.01
CA ASP A 368 10.94 21.59 -16.75
C ASP A 368 10.39 21.83 -15.33
N ASP A 369 10.16 23.10 -14.99
CA ASP A 369 9.62 23.49 -13.68
C ASP A 369 8.16 23.07 -13.49
N ASN A 370 7.39 22.88 -14.55
CA ASN A 370 6.01 22.39 -14.48
C ASN A 370 5.99 20.91 -14.05
N ALA A 371 6.93 20.11 -14.55
CA ALA A 371 7.13 18.72 -14.12
C ALA A 371 7.50 18.62 -12.62
N ARG A 372 8.35 19.55 -12.13
CA ARG A 372 8.68 19.65 -10.70
C ARG A 372 7.46 19.97 -9.86
N GLN A 373 6.72 21.02 -10.22
CA GLN A 373 5.52 21.43 -9.49
C GLN A 373 4.44 20.34 -9.50
N PHE A 374 4.35 19.57 -10.60
CA PHE A 374 3.44 18.45 -10.67
C PHE A 374 3.77 17.40 -9.62
N TRP A 375 5.04 16.97 -9.50
CA TRP A 375 5.41 16.01 -8.45
C TRP A 375 5.30 16.59 -7.04
N MET A 376 5.69 17.83 -6.79
CA MET A 376 5.51 18.46 -5.47
C MET A 376 4.06 18.38 -4.97
N ALA A 377 3.08 18.56 -5.86
CA ALA A 377 1.67 18.46 -5.50
C ALA A 377 1.19 17.01 -5.40
N ASP A 378 1.64 16.15 -6.31
CA ASP A 378 1.11 14.80 -6.53
C ASP A 378 1.66 13.80 -5.49
N THR A 379 2.95 13.89 -5.15
CA THR A 379 3.64 13.00 -4.21
C THR A 379 3.21 13.18 -2.76
N ARG A 380 2.48 14.24 -2.44
CA ARG A 380 1.81 14.35 -1.14
C ARG A 380 0.87 13.18 -0.87
N TYR A 381 0.35 12.54 -1.92
CA TYR A 381 -0.67 11.49 -1.87
C TYR A 381 -0.22 10.19 -2.53
N THR A 382 1.00 10.15 -3.07
CA THR A 382 1.58 8.96 -3.67
C THR A 382 2.98 8.69 -3.16
N ILE A 383 3.41 7.44 -3.27
CA ILE A 383 4.77 7.03 -2.91
C ILE A 383 5.78 7.83 -3.75
N MET A 384 6.84 8.29 -3.09
CA MET A 384 8.00 8.86 -3.73
C MET A 384 9.24 8.15 -3.24
N GLY A 385 9.99 7.55 -4.15
CA GLY A 385 11.20 6.85 -3.85
C GLY A 385 12.30 7.10 -4.86
N GLY A 386 13.44 6.48 -4.66
CA GLY A 386 14.55 6.57 -5.60
C GLY A 386 15.90 6.37 -4.99
N GLU A 387 16.91 6.88 -5.70
CA GLU A 387 18.31 6.73 -5.37
C GLU A 387 19.15 7.91 -5.83
N THR A 388 20.40 8.01 -5.32
CA THR A 388 21.36 9.03 -5.71
C THR A 388 22.32 8.44 -6.73
N CYS A 389 22.79 9.22 -7.73
CA CYS A 389 23.69 8.71 -8.76
C CYS A 389 25.00 9.49 -8.92
N ALA A 390 25.08 10.74 -8.48
CA ALA A 390 26.28 11.57 -8.60
C ALA A 390 26.34 12.66 -7.54
N VAL A 391 27.56 13.03 -7.12
CA VAL A 391 27.81 14.20 -6.27
C VAL A 391 27.67 15.48 -7.09
N SER A 392 26.94 16.46 -6.55
CA SER A 392 26.76 17.78 -7.13
C SER A 392 26.51 18.85 -6.07
N ASP A 393 26.29 20.09 -6.49
CA ASP A 393 25.84 21.15 -5.58
C ASP A 393 24.37 20.99 -5.18
N TYR A 394 23.59 20.18 -5.91
CA TYR A 394 22.19 19.89 -5.62
C TYR A 394 22.00 18.81 -4.54
N CYS A 395 23.05 18.03 -4.22
CA CYS A 395 23.03 17.10 -3.09
C CYS A 395 23.61 17.65 -1.79
N LEU A 396 23.76 18.99 -1.65
CA LEU A 396 24.13 19.64 -0.38
C LEU A 396 23.00 19.52 0.65
N CYS A 397 23.33 19.31 1.92
CA CYS A 397 22.35 19.08 2.99
C CYS A 397 21.14 20.03 2.98
N PRO A 398 21.27 21.36 2.91
CA PRO A 398 20.09 22.24 2.91
C PRO A 398 19.17 22.04 1.71
N GLN A 399 19.74 21.80 0.52
CA GLN A 399 18.94 21.53 -0.69
C GLN A 399 18.31 20.15 -0.63
N THR A 400 19.08 19.14 -0.22
CA THR A 400 18.59 17.76 -0.06
C THR A 400 17.40 17.69 0.88
N ILE A 401 17.50 18.26 2.10
CA ILE A 401 16.39 18.25 3.07
C ILE A 401 15.16 18.93 2.48
N LYS A 402 15.34 20.10 1.86
CA LYS A 402 14.24 20.82 1.23
C LYS A 402 13.56 19.99 0.13
N ASP A 403 14.33 19.32 -0.73
CA ASP A 403 13.76 18.53 -1.82
C ASP A 403 13.09 17.25 -1.29
N LEU A 404 13.61 16.64 -0.22
CA LEU A 404 12.96 15.50 0.44
C LEU A 404 11.60 15.91 1.05
N GLU A 405 11.51 17.10 1.64
CA GLU A 405 10.27 17.68 2.15
C GLU A 405 9.30 18.02 1.01
N ASP A 406 9.75 18.78 0.01
CA ASP A 406 8.92 19.29 -1.09
C ASP A 406 8.31 18.16 -1.94
N TYR A 407 9.04 17.06 -2.13
CA TYR A 407 8.57 15.89 -2.89
C TYR A 407 8.08 14.73 -2.00
N HIS A 408 7.88 14.94 -0.71
CA HIS A 408 7.28 13.98 0.23
C HIS A 408 7.92 12.58 0.15
N TRP A 409 9.25 12.49 0.24
CA TRP A 409 9.99 11.25 0.05
C TRP A 409 9.63 10.19 1.07
N THR A 410 9.29 9.01 0.57
CA THR A 410 8.89 7.85 1.37
C THR A 410 10.08 6.94 1.69
N TYR A 411 10.96 6.71 0.72
CA TYR A 411 12.10 5.82 0.86
C TYR A 411 13.27 6.20 -0.07
N LEU A 412 14.49 5.81 0.29
CA LEU A 412 15.71 6.13 -0.45
C LEU A 412 16.72 4.98 -0.39
N HIS A 413 17.44 4.71 -1.50
CA HIS A 413 18.47 3.68 -1.55
C HIS A 413 19.71 4.05 -0.74
N ASP A 414 20.22 3.14 0.08
CA ASP A 414 21.42 3.35 0.89
C ASP A 414 22.70 2.70 0.30
N GLY A 415 22.58 1.97 -0.79
CA GLY A 415 23.66 1.22 -1.42
C GLY A 415 24.25 1.85 -2.69
N TYR A 416 23.49 2.70 -3.39
CA TYR A 416 23.98 3.36 -4.60
C TYR A 416 24.70 4.67 -4.26
N ASN A 417 25.40 5.26 -5.06
CA ASN A 417 26.35 6.37 -4.91
C ASN A 417 26.84 6.65 -3.46
N GLN A 418 27.80 5.87 -3.01
CA GLN A 418 28.38 5.97 -1.66
C GLN A 418 29.07 7.33 -1.38
N GLU A 419 29.47 8.08 -2.40
CA GLU A 419 30.08 9.41 -2.23
C GLU A 419 29.03 10.43 -1.75
N VAL A 420 27.81 10.40 -2.29
CA VAL A 420 26.69 11.24 -1.83
C VAL A 420 26.34 10.91 -0.39
N LEU A 421 26.14 9.63 -0.08
CA LEU A 421 25.78 9.18 1.27
C LEU A 421 26.87 9.52 2.30
N SER A 422 28.15 9.36 1.90
CA SER A 422 29.28 9.72 2.75
C SER A 422 29.36 11.24 2.99
N ARG A 423 29.01 12.03 1.97
CA ARG A 423 28.92 13.48 2.10
C ARG A 423 27.83 13.88 3.09
N TRP A 424 26.62 13.33 2.99
CA TRP A 424 25.55 13.62 3.96
C TRP A 424 25.91 13.23 5.40
N LYS A 425 26.69 12.13 5.56
CA LYS A 425 27.24 11.73 6.87
C LYS A 425 28.24 12.73 7.40
N SER A 426 29.17 13.18 6.54
CA SER A 426 30.20 14.16 6.93
C SER A 426 29.62 15.55 7.20
N ASP A 427 28.60 15.97 6.43
CA ASP A 427 27.95 17.27 6.55
C ASP A 427 26.86 17.27 7.63
N GLY A 428 26.51 16.10 8.20
CA GLY A 428 25.69 15.95 9.40
C GLY A 428 24.19 15.78 9.16
N CYS A 429 23.68 15.73 7.91
CA CYS A 429 22.25 15.60 7.64
C CYS A 429 21.76 14.14 7.44
N PHE A 430 22.67 13.16 7.34
CA PHE A 430 22.28 11.78 7.08
C PHE A 430 21.30 11.20 8.12
N ASN A 431 21.53 11.47 9.40
CA ASN A 431 20.65 10.99 10.48
C ASN A 431 19.25 11.60 10.38
N GLU A 432 19.13 12.87 10.01
CA GLU A 432 17.85 13.54 9.80
C GLU A 432 17.11 12.91 8.60
N ILE A 433 17.82 12.66 7.50
CA ILE A 433 17.27 11.99 6.33
C ILE A 433 16.74 10.60 6.70
N GLU A 434 17.56 9.76 7.36
CA GLU A 434 17.17 8.41 7.79
C GLU A 434 15.94 8.42 8.69
N GLN A 435 15.88 9.35 9.65
CA GLN A 435 14.77 9.47 10.59
C GLN A 435 13.47 9.89 9.91
N ASN A 436 13.53 10.81 8.94
CA ASN A 436 12.36 11.51 8.40
C ASN A 436 11.87 10.98 7.04
N LEU A 437 12.61 10.09 6.35
CA LEU A 437 12.08 9.40 5.18
C LEU A 437 10.76 8.71 5.50
N GLY A 438 9.72 8.98 4.72
CA GLY A 438 8.36 8.52 4.97
C GLY A 438 7.72 9.22 6.15
N TYR A 439 6.99 8.49 6.97
CA TYR A 439 6.30 9.02 8.15
C TYR A 439 7.10 8.79 9.44
N ARG A 440 6.95 9.72 10.40
CA ARG A 440 7.51 9.61 11.74
C ARG A 440 6.56 10.25 12.76
N PHE A 441 5.69 9.47 13.37
CA PHE A 441 4.69 9.95 14.32
C PHE A 441 5.29 10.12 15.71
N VAL A 442 5.18 11.33 16.26
CA VAL A 442 5.67 11.70 17.59
C VAL A 442 4.51 12.23 18.42
N LEU A 443 4.07 11.47 19.42
CA LEU A 443 3.05 11.91 20.38
C LEU A 443 3.54 13.15 21.10
N GLN A 444 2.67 14.16 21.20
CA GLN A 444 2.85 15.34 22.03
C GLN A 444 2.18 15.11 23.38
N ASP A 445 0.90 14.86 23.36
CA ASP A 445 0.09 14.56 24.52
C ASP A 445 -1.15 13.76 24.17
N VAL A 446 -1.73 13.17 25.21
CA VAL A 446 -3.05 12.52 25.17
C VAL A 446 -3.88 13.04 26.33
N HIS A 447 -5.11 13.47 26.05
CA HIS A 447 -6.10 13.84 27.06
C HIS A 447 -7.22 12.82 27.08
N TYR A 448 -7.65 12.39 28.26
CA TYR A 448 -8.78 11.47 28.41
C TYR A 448 -9.71 11.88 29.57
N GLU A 449 -10.99 11.60 29.38
CA GLU A 449 -12.01 11.82 30.41
C GLU A 449 -12.00 10.67 31.45
N ALA A 450 -12.88 10.72 32.44
CA ALA A 450 -12.96 9.68 33.47
C ALA A 450 -13.20 8.29 32.84
N VAL A 451 -12.39 7.31 33.23
CA VAL A 451 -12.50 5.91 32.77
C VAL A 451 -13.44 5.16 33.69
N GLU A 452 -14.60 4.77 33.16
CA GLU A 452 -15.62 3.99 33.88
C GLU A 452 -16.03 2.77 33.06
N ALA A 453 -16.03 1.61 33.68
CA ALA A 453 -16.38 0.34 33.02
C ALA A 453 -17.73 0.41 32.31
N GLY A 454 -17.77 0.02 31.04
CA GLY A 454 -18.97 -0.01 30.23
C GLY A 454 -19.48 1.35 29.74
N LYS A 455 -18.81 2.46 30.07
CA LYS A 455 -19.17 3.80 29.60
C LYS A 455 -18.18 4.28 28.51
N PRO A 456 -18.64 4.99 27.48
CA PRO A 456 -17.76 5.63 26.51
C PRO A 456 -16.86 6.66 27.19
N CYS A 457 -15.55 6.55 26.95
CA CYS A 457 -14.54 7.50 27.40
C CYS A 457 -13.97 8.24 26.18
N LYS A 458 -14.04 9.56 26.20
CA LYS A 458 -13.45 10.41 25.15
C LYS A 458 -11.94 10.47 25.34
N VAL A 459 -11.21 10.34 24.23
CA VAL A 459 -9.77 10.51 24.16
C VAL A 459 -9.42 11.48 23.05
N THR A 460 -8.51 12.40 23.32
CA THR A 460 -7.89 13.30 22.35
C THR A 460 -6.41 12.96 22.28
N ILE A 461 -5.88 12.72 21.09
CA ILE A 461 -4.48 12.37 20.84
C ILE A 461 -3.89 13.45 19.94
N ARG A 462 -2.83 14.13 20.40
CA ARG A 462 -2.10 15.14 19.62
C ARG A 462 -0.70 14.63 19.32
N PHE A 463 -0.30 14.74 18.06
CA PHE A 463 0.99 14.25 17.60
C PHE A 463 1.48 15.02 16.38
N ASN A 464 2.78 14.99 16.15
CA ASN A 464 3.38 15.46 14.91
C ASN A 464 3.75 14.26 14.03
N ASN A 465 3.62 14.43 12.73
CA ASN A 465 4.35 13.63 11.76
C ASN A 465 5.61 14.43 11.37
N ASN A 466 6.77 14.06 11.96
CA ASN A 466 8.06 14.67 11.66
C ASN A 466 8.68 14.11 10.36
N GLY A 467 8.06 13.11 9.75
CA GLY A 467 8.50 12.55 8.48
C GLY A 467 8.10 13.38 7.27
N TYR A 468 8.74 13.12 6.13
CA TYR A 468 8.48 13.84 4.88
C TYR A 468 7.15 13.45 4.22
N ALA A 469 6.60 12.28 4.52
CA ALA A 469 5.37 11.75 3.92
C ALA A 469 4.39 11.21 4.97
N ALA A 470 3.16 10.92 4.56
CA ALA A 470 2.22 10.08 5.31
C ALA A 470 2.40 8.58 4.94
N PRO A 471 1.81 7.62 5.68
CA PRO A 471 1.63 6.26 5.18
C PRO A 471 0.88 6.26 3.87
N MET A 472 1.22 5.39 2.92
CA MET A 472 0.61 5.40 1.58
C MET A 472 -0.32 4.22 1.33
N ASN A 473 -0.03 3.04 1.91
CA ASN A 473 -0.91 1.89 1.82
C ASN A 473 -1.98 1.90 2.93
N PRO A 474 -3.14 1.25 2.71
CA PRO A 474 -4.21 1.21 3.71
C PRO A 474 -3.72 0.69 5.06
N ARG A 475 -4.09 1.39 6.13
CA ARG A 475 -3.87 0.99 7.51
C ARG A 475 -5.08 1.32 8.36
N GLU A 476 -5.35 0.44 9.32
CA GLU A 476 -6.37 0.67 10.33
C GLU A 476 -5.72 1.23 11.60
N ALA A 477 -6.42 2.15 12.26
CA ALA A 477 -6.03 2.69 13.55
C ALA A 477 -7.06 2.26 14.60
N TRP A 478 -6.59 1.57 15.66
CA TRP A 478 -7.44 1.04 16.71
C TRP A 478 -7.01 1.56 18.08
N LEU A 479 -7.99 1.90 18.91
CA LEU A 479 -7.81 2.00 20.35
C LEU A 479 -8.00 0.62 20.96
N VAL A 480 -7.01 0.17 21.73
CA VAL A 480 -7.01 -1.16 22.36
C VAL A 480 -6.98 -0.98 23.86
N TRP A 481 -8.09 -1.24 24.54
CA TRP A 481 -8.16 -1.25 26.00
C TRP A 481 -7.85 -2.66 26.52
N LYS A 482 -6.81 -2.75 27.37
CA LYS A 482 -6.47 -3.97 28.10
C LYS A 482 -6.86 -3.75 29.56
N GLY A 483 -8.01 -4.30 29.96
CA GLY A 483 -8.53 -4.18 31.31
C GLY A 483 -7.69 -4.91 32.35
N SER A 484 -7.83 -4.52 33.62
CA SER A 484 -7.20 -5.21 34.76
C SER A 484 -7.68 -6.67 34.92
N ASP A 485 -8.82 -7.03 34.34
CA ASP A 485 -9.34 -8.40 34.24
C ASP A 485 -8.69 -9.22 33.11
N GLY A 486 -7.75 -8.63 32.36
CA GLY A 486 -7.08 -9.25 31.24
C GLY A 486 -7.87 -9.23 29.92
N LYS A 487 -9.12 -8.76 29.91
CA LYS A 487 -9.90 -8.62 28.67
C LYS A 487 -9.36 -7.51 27.79
N ILE A 488 -9.41 -7.75 26.47
CA ILE A 488 -9.04 -6.78 25.45
C ILE A 488 -10.31 -6.33 24.74
N VAL A 489 -10.51 -5.01 24.69
CA VAL A 489 -11.56 -4.37 23.90
C VAL A 489 -10.92 -3.49 22.85
N ARG A 490 -11.32 -3.66 21.59
CA ARG A 490 -10.82 -2.87 20.45
C ARG A 490 -11.93 -1.92 19.98
N SER A 491 -11.59 -0.67 19.76
CA SER A 491 -12.46 0.37 19.20
C SER A 491 -11.74 1.00 18.01
N LEU A 492 -12.40 1.09 16.86
CA LEU A 492 -11.85 1.75 15.69
C LEU A 492 -11.61 3.24 16.00
N LEU A 493 -10.47 3.79 15.65
CA LEU A 493 -10.16 5.21 15.89
C LEU A 493 -11.01 6.14 15.01
N GLY A 494 -11.38 5.69 13.81
CA GLY A 494 -12.24 6.43 12.88
C GLY A 494 -11.50 7.44 12.01
N TYR A 495 -10.19 7.28 11.84
CA TYR A 495 -9.35 8.13 11.00
C TYR A 495 -8.48 7.25 10.10
N ASP A 496 -8.23 7.75 8.89
CA ASP A 496 -7.30 7.12 7.95
C ASP A 496 -5.88 7.63 8.19
N PRO A 497 -4.92 6.80 8.64
CA PRO A 497 -3.54 7.23 8.84
C PRO A 497 -2.87 7.83 7.60
N ARG A 498 -3.36 7.53 6.39
CA ARG A 498 -2.86 8.13 5.15
C ARG A 498 -3.14 9.63 5.04
N THR A 499 -4.03 10.17 5.87
CA THR A 499 -4.31 11.61 5.95
C THR A 499 -3.44 12.33 6.99
N TRP A 500 -2.62 11.62 7.75
CA TRP A 500 -1.72 12.21 8.75
C TRP A 500 -0.43 12.70 8.10
N HIS A 501 -0.56 13.76 7.32
CA HIS A 501 0.55 14.39 6.60
C HIS A 501 1.56 15.00 7.56
N SER A 502 2.74 15.39 7.02
CA SER A 502 3.81 16.07 7.76
C SER A 502 3.29 17.29 8.52
N GLY A 503 3.79 17.48 9.72
CA GLY A 503 3.38 18.54 10.65
C GLY A 503 2.40 18.03 11.72
N TYR A 504 1.67 18.97 12.31
CA TYR A 504 0.76 18.72 13.43
C TYR A 504 -0.51 17.97 13.00
N ASN A 505 -0.88 16.98 13.80
CA ASN A 505 -2.09 16.19 13.65
C ASN A 505 -2.79 16.03 15.01
N SER A 506 -4.12 15.94 15.01
CA SER A 506 -4.90 15.60 16.19
C SER A 506 -6.10 14.73 15.82
N VAL A 507 -6.49 13.86 16.74
CA VAL A 507 -7.67 13.00 16.60
C VAL A 507 -8.45 12.99 17.90
N VAL A 508 -9.77 12.92 17.78
CA VAL A 508 -10.69 12.77 18.90
C VAL A 508 -11.50 11.50 18.67
N SER A 509 -11.52 10.62 19.65
CA SER A 509 -12.23 9.36 19.53
C SER A 509 -12.83 8.93 20.88
N PHE A 510 -13.52 7.79 20.86
CA PHE A 510 -14.10 7.17 22.03
C PHE A 510 -13.69 5.70 22.12
N PHE A 511 -13.51 5.22 23.34
CA PHE A 511 -13.41 3.80 23.63
C PHE A 511 -14.30 3.46 24.83
N THR A 512 -14.73 2.21 24.94
CA THR A 512 -15.52 1.74 26.08
C THR A 512 -14.68 0.74 26.87
N PRO A 513 -14.18 1.11 28.05
CA PRO A 513 -13.37 0.22 28.87
C PRO A 513 -14.18 -0.92 29.45
N SER A 514 -13.58 -2.12 29.60
CA SER A 514 -14.22 -3.27 30.28
C SER A 514 -14.10 -3.21 31.79
N THR A 515 -13.17 -2.41 32.32
CA THR A 515 -12.89 -2.20 33.73
C THR A 515 -12.44 -0.76 33.96
N ASP A 516 -12.61 -0.24 35.19
CA ASP A 516 -12.17 1.12 35.55
C ASP A 516 -10.64 1.29 35.54
N LYS A 517 -9.90 0.19 35.55
CA LYS A 517 -8.43 0.15 35.57
C LYS A 517 -7.91 -0.65 34.40
N GLY A 518 -6.78 -0.21 33.82
CA GLY A 518 -6.18 -0.88 32.66
C GLY A 518 -5.27 0.02 31.86
N LYS A 519 -4.96 -0.41 30.63
CA LYS A 519 -4.06 0.31 29.70
C LYS A 519 -4.77 0.56 28.39
N LEU A 520 -4.65 1.79 27.89
CA LEU A 520 -5.08 2.14 26.54
C LEU A 520 -3.88 2.20 25.62
N TYR A 521 -4.03 1.58 24.45
CA TYR A 521 -3.02 1.57 23.41
C TYR A 521 -3.59 2.10 22.09
N LEU A 522 -2.72 2.63 21.24
CA LEU A 522 -2.96 2.84 19.82
C LEU A 522 -2.30 1.70 19.03
N GLU A 523 -3.08 0.99 18.24
CA GLU A 523 -2.61 -0.01 17.29
C GLU A 523 -2.72 0.56 15.87
N LEU A 524 -1.62 0.50 15.12
CA LEU A 524 -1.51 0.92 13.72
C LEU A 524 -1.00 -0.28 12.91
N SER A 525 -1.81 -1.34 12.86
CA SER A 525 -1.43 -2.62 12.24
C SER A 525 -1.63 -2.61 10.73
N ASP A 526 -1.01 -3.57 10.06
CA ASP A 526 -1.27 -3.86 8.66
C ASP A 526 -2.49 -4.80 8.56
N PRO A 527 -3.59 -4.38 7.89
CA PRO A 527 -4.80 -5.20 7.82
C PRO A 527 -4.61 -6.51 7.03
N LEU A 528 -3.59 -6.59 6.15
CA LEU A 528 -3.26 -7.79 5.40
C LEU A 528 -2.31 -8.74 6.14
N LEU A 529 -1.71 -8.28 7.24
CA LEU A 529 -0.77 -9.04 8.08
C LEU A 529 -1.20 -8.96 9.55
N PRO A 530 -2.42 -9.39 9.89
CA PRO A 530 -2.96 -9.26 11.23
C PRO A 530 -2.10 -10.02 12.26
N GLY A 531 -1.91 -9.41 13.45
CA GLY A 531 -1.13 -10.00 14.54
C GLY A 531 0.38 -10.03 14.33
N ARG A 532 0.89 -9.45 13.25
CA ARG A 532 2.32 -9.31 12.97
C ARG A 532 2.82 -7.95 13.47
N ALA A 533 3.40 -7.95 14.66
CA ALA A 533 3.91 -6.73 15.33
C ALA A 533 5.04 -6.04 14.54
N ASP A 534 5.81 -6.79 13.77
CA ASP A 534 6.86 -6.29 12.88
C ASP A 534 6.33 -5.47 11.69
N TYR A 535 5.03 -5.55 11.40
CA TYR A 535 4.33 -4.73 10.41
C TYR A 535 3.44 -3.65 11.03
N SER A 536 3.46 -3.49 12.35
CA SER A 536 2.79 -2.38 13.04
C SER A 536 3.68 -1.15 13.11
N ILE A 537 3.07 0.04 13.06
CA ILE A 537 3.78 1.32 13.20
C ILE A 537 4.08 1.60 14.66
N ALA A 538 5.35 1.75 14.97
CA ALA A 538 5.83 2.28 16.26
C ALA A 538 5.83 3.80 16.24
N LEU A 539 5.27 4.43 17.28
CA LEU A 539 5.40 5.87 17.49
C LEU A 539 6.82 6.20 17.98
N ALA A 540 7.33 7.33 17.55
CA ALA A 540 8.70 7.75 17.85
C ALA A 540 8.82 8.40 19.24
N ASN A 541 8.36 7.67 20.28
CA ASN A 541 8.41 8.10 21.67
C ASN A 541 9.06 7.03 22.56
N THR A 542 9.78 7.48 23.56
CA THR A 542 10.49 6.58 24.49
C THR A 542 9.50 5.78 25.34
N GLY A 543 9.64 4.46 25.35
CA GLY A 543 8.85 3.56 26.22
C GLY A 543 7.39 3.36 25.80
N VAL A 544 6.99 3.83 24.62
CA VAL A 544 5.60 3.76 24.12
C VAL A 544 5.33 2.46 23.38
N PHE A 545 6.21 2.03 22.49
CA PHE A 545 5.98 0.85 21.63
C PHE A 545 6.29 -0.46 22.33
N GLU A 546 5.34 -1.39 22.32
CA GLU A 546 5.49 -2.78 22.78
C GLU A 546 5.77 -3.71 21.61
N ALA A 547 7.03 -4.08 21.38
CA ALA A 547 7.45 -4.89 20.22
C ALA A 547 6.77 -6.27 20.14
N LYS A 548 6.28 -6.83 21.26
CA LYS A 548 5.61 -8.14 21.29
C LYS A 548 4.20 -8.08 20.68
N THR A 549 3.49 -7.00 20.91
CA THR A 549 2.09 -6.83 20.50
C THR A 549 1.94 -5.95 19.26
N GLY A 550 2.91 -5.06 19.00
CA GLY A 550 2.82 -4.02 17.99
C GLY A 550 1.97 -2.83 18.44
N TYR A 551 1.68 -2.70 19.73
CA TYR A 551 0.84 -1.65 20.29
C TYR A 551 1.67 -0.50 20.83
N ASN A 552 1.13 0.70 20.77
CA ASN A 552 1.71 1.91 21.33
C ASN A 552 0.92 2.33 22.59
N LEU A 553 1.54 2.26 23.76
CA LEU A 553 0.91 2.63 25.03
C LEU A 553 0.60 4.13 25.06
N LEU A 554 -0.68 4.47 25.21
CA LEU A 554 -1.12 5.85 25.39
C LEU A 554 -1.15 6.23 26.87
N PHE A 555 -1.78 5.43 27.72
CA PHE A 555 -1.78 5.66 29.17
C PHE A 555 -2.22 4.42 29.96
N GLU A 556 -1.99 4.49 31.27
CA GLU A 556 -2.41 3.46 32.23
C GLU A 556 -3.24 4.11 33.35
N VAL A 557 -4.38 3.51 33.68
CA VAL A 557 -5.20 3.85 34.83
C VAL A 557 -5.00 2.77 35.89
N GLN A 558 -4.49 3.18 37.08
CA GLN A 558 -4.14 2.29 38.19
C GLN A 558 -5.25 2.15 39.23
#